data_1eefe28d4adb4378785576bced6ee939
#
_entry.id   1eefe28d4adb4378785576bced6ee939
#
_cell.length_a   1.000
_cell.length_b   1.000
_cell.length_c   1.000
_cell.angle_alpha   90.00
_cell.angle_beta   90.00
_cell.angle_gamma   90.00
#
_symmetry.space_group_name_H-M   'P 1'
#
loop_
_entity.id
_entity.type
_entity.pdbx_description
1 polymer ?
#
loop_
_entity_poly.entity_id
_entity_poly.type
_entity_poly.pdbx_seq_one_letter_code
_entity_poly.pdbx_strand_id
1 'polypeptide(L)'
;MARSAQARLAREDYEDGATAEFDAESGLLNPGLQWLGSGIIEWVKAACFHGESYDTMDAEAAAVPPGCDGVTMVPDFLASGDRKGSINGLVLGRTRGHIYRAAMEALTWRLKSRLRRLESVGGFKSEFLILVGGGARNRVWTQMRADILRFPVKVSEVSESTVLGASMFAFAGAGVYSTPEQARAAFGITYRTYMPGSQEAAYEKFNQ
;
A
#
# COMPACT_ATOMS: atom_id res chain seq x y z
N MET A 1 9.61 9.50 -2.29
CA MET A 1 9.73 9.53 -0.83
C MET A 1 9.39 10.92 -0.37
N ALA A 2 8.48 11.09 0.57
CA ALA A 2 8.23 12.40 1.14
C ALA A 2 9.35 12.69 2.13
N ARG A 3 10.16 13.69 1.85
CA ARG A 3 11.23 14.14 2.73
C ARG A 3 10.80 15.46 3.35
N SER A 4 10.84 15.57 4.66
CA SER A 4 10.58 16.84 5.34
C SER A 4 11.60 17.08 6.44
N ALA A 5 12.43 18.08 6.26
CA ALA A 5 13.37 18.55 7.28
C ALA A 5 12.67 19.16 8.52
N GLN A 6 11.38 19.48 8.42
CA GLN A 6 10.61 20.17 9.46
C GLN A 6 9.50 19.32 10.09
N ALA A 7 9.24 18.12 9.59
CA ALA A 7 8.19 17.27 10.14
C ALA A 7 8.58 16.78 11.54
N ARG A 8 8.05 17.44 12.55
CA ARG A 8 8.05 16.93 13.91
C ARG A 8 6.76 16.15 14.10
N LEU A 9 6.87 14.85 14.31
CA LEU A 9 5.75 14.02 14.73
C LEU A 9 5.34 14.45 16.15
N ALA A 10 4.05 14.70 16.37
CA ALA A 10 3.50 14.87 17.69
C ALA A 10 3.45 13.50 18.42
N ARG A 11 3.33 13.51 19.75
CA ARG A 11 3.22 12.28 20.52
C ARG A 11 2.08 11.39 20.04
N GLU A 12 0.95 11.99 19.70
CA GLU A 12 -0.25 11.33 19.16
C GLU A 12 0.02 10.60 17.84
N ASP A 13 0.94 11.13 17.01
CA ASP A 13 1.34 10.48 15.76
C ASP A 13 2.07 9.17 16.03
N TYR A 14 2.96 9.13 17.03
CA TYR A 14 3.66 7.92 17.44
C TYR A 14 2.71 6.88 18.06
N GLU A 15 1.73 7.32 18.86
CA GLU A 15 0.70 6.45 19.44
C GLU A 15 -0.17 5.82 18.34
N ASP A 16 -0.32 6.50 17.19
CA ASP A 16 -1.05 6.02 16.01
C ASP A 16 -0.18 5.21 15.05
N GLY A 17 1.05 4.88 15.44
CA GLY A 17 1.99 4.04 14.70
C GLY A 17 2.81 4.77 13.66
N ALA A 18 2.92 6.10 13.76
CA ALA A 18 3.83 6.86 12.92
C ALA A 18 5.28 6.65 13.37
N THR A 19 6.19 6.67 12.42
CA THR A 19 7.64 6.62 12.63
C THR A 19 8.31 7.80 11.94
N ALA A 20 9.42 8.25 12.47
CA ALA A 20 10.30 9.18 11.78
C ALA A 20 11.70 8.58 11.76
N GLU A 21 12.18 8.29 10.57
CA GLU A 21 13.49 7.69 10.36
C GLU A 21 14.42 8.71 9.72
N PHE A 22 15.71 8.63 10.05
CA PHE A 22 16.70 9.49 9.41
C PHE A 22 16.82 9.13 7.93
N ASP A 23 16.85 10.16 7.09
CA ASP A 23 17.23 10.01 5.69
C ASP A 23 18.75 9.82 5.61
N ALA A 24 19.20 9.22 4.51
CA ALA A 24 20.64 9.18 4.20
C ALA A 24 21.22 10.58 3.96
N GLU A 25 20.39 11.53 3.55
CA GLU A 25 20.77 12.93 3.48
C GLU A 25 20.63 13.58 4.86
N SER A 26 21.74 14.15 5.36
CA SER A 26 21.80 14.75 6.69
C SER A 26 20.75 15.85 6.89
N GLY A 27 20.09 15.82 8.03
CA GLY A 27 19.10 16.81 8.42
C GLY A 27 17.69 16.56 7.89
N LEU A 28 17.47 15.50 7.12
CA LEU A 28 16.15 15.09 6.64
C LEU A 28 15.57 13.92 7.44
N LEU A 29 14.26 13.89 7.58
CA LEU A 29 13.51 12.81 8.19
C LEU A 29 12.51 12.23 7.18
N ASN A 30 12.34 10.91 7.22
CA ASN A 30 11.35 10.17 6.45
C ASN A 30 10.20 9.78 7.39
N PRO A 31 9.05 10.46 7.34
CA PRO A 31 7.89 10.01 8.09
C PRO A 31 7.33 8.72 7.48
N GLY A 32 6.98 7.79 8.34
CA GLY A 32 6.43 6.49 7.98
C GLY A 32 5.20 6.14 8.81
N LEU A 33 4.40 5.22 8.31
CA LEU A 33 3.29 4.61 9.01
C LEU A 33 3.30 3.12 8.73
N GLN A 34 3.18 2.31 9.79
CA GLN A 34 3.13 0.86 9.69
C GLN A 34 1.74 0.33 10.03
N TRP A 35 1.31 -0.71 9.32
CA TRP A 35 0.10 -1.47 9.63
C TRP A 35 0.17 -2.86 9.03
N LEU A 36 -0.66 -3.77 9.55
CA LEU A 36 -0.78 -5.11 8.99
C LEU A 36 -1.52 -5.04 7.64
N GLY A 37 -0.87 -5.50 6.59
CA GLY A 37 -1.43 -5.53 5.23
C GLY A 37 -1.38 -6.93 4.61
N SER A 38 -0.20 -7.39 4.21
CA SER A 38 -0.02 -8.69 3.56
C SER A 38 -0.50 -9.87 4.42
N GLY A 39 -0.32 -9.80 5.74
CA GLY A 39 -0.78 -10.84 6.65
C GLY A 39 -2.30 -11.07 6.61
N ILE A 40 -3.10 -10.04 6.34
CA ILE A 40 -4.55 -10.18 6.17
C ILE A 40 -4.87 -10.90 4.85
N ILE A 41 -4.17 -10.59 3.79
CA ILE A 41 -4.29 -11.26 2.49
C ILE A 41 -3.92 -12.75 2.60
N GLU A 42 -2.81 -13.05 3.29
CA GLU A 42 -2.39 -14.44 3.54
C GLU A 42 -3.42 -15.19 4.39
N TRP A 43 -3.99 -14.53 5.41
CA TRP A 43 -5.06 -15.12 6.21
C TRP A 43 -6.29 -15.44 5.36
N VAL A 44 -6.76 -14.52 4.50
CA VAL A 44 -7.89 -14.76 3.59
C VAL A 44 -7.58 -15.92 2.65
N LYS A 45 -6.35 -15.97 2.12
CA LYS A 45 -5.91 -17.07 1.26
C LYS A 45 -5.99 -18.42 1.99
N ALA A 46 -5.45 -18.50 3.18
CA ALA A 46 -5.45 -19.71 3.97
C ALA A 46 -6.87 -20.14 4.39
N ALA A 47 -7.70 -19.19 4.82
CA ALA A 47 -9.02 -19.47 5.35
C ALA A 47 -10.07 -19.77 4.26
N CYS A 48 -9.98 -19.14 3.08
CA CYS A 48 -11.03 -19.18 2.08
C CYS A 48 -10.62 -19.85 0.76
N PHE A 49 -9.32 -19.93 0.44
CA PHE A 49 -8.86 -20.40 -0.87
C PHE A 49 -8.00 -21.68 -0.81
N HIS A 50 -7.68 -22.19 0.38
CA HIS A 50 -7.10 -23.52 0.60
C HIS A 50 -5.95 -23.91 -0.35
N GLY A 51 -5.01 -22.99 -0.59
CA GLY A 51 -3.82 -23.27 -1.41
C GLY A 51 -3.97 -22.95 -2.90
N GLU A 52 -5.09 -22.38 -3.33
CA GLU A 52 -5.23 -21.89 -4.70
C GLU A 52 -4.24 -20.77 -5.04
N SER A 53 -4.04 -20.53 -6.33
CA SER A 53 -3.11 -19.50 -6.81
C SER A 53 -3.66 -18.10 -6.57
N TYR A 54 -2.77 -17.11 -6.49
CA TYR A 54 -3.19 -15.71 -6.47
C TYR A 54 -3.92 -15.30 -7.75
N ASP A 55 -3.59 -15.89 -8.90
CA ASP A 55 -4.29 -15.59 -10.16
C ASP A 55 -5.76 -16.01 -10.10
N THR A 56 -6.08 -17.15 -9.46
CA THR A 56 -7.46 -17.58 -9.22
C THR A 56 -8.18 -16.60 -8.29
N MET A 57 -7.54 -16.23 -7.18
CA MET A 57 -8.10 -15.26 -6.22
C MET A 57 -8.38 -13.92 -6.88
N ASP A 58 -7.45 -13.42 -7.69
CA ASP A 58 -7.56 -12.15 -8.39
C ASP A 58 -8.68 -12.17 -9.44
N ALA A 59 -8.83 -13.28 -10.16
CA ALA A 59 -9.93 -13.46 -11.13
C ALA A 59 -11.30 -13.44 -10.44
N GLU A 60 -11.44 -14.15 -9.31
CA GLU A 60 -12.69 -14.14 -8.53
C GLU A 60 -13.00 -12.76 -7.96
N ALA A 61 -12.00 -12.04 -7.42
CA ALA A 61 -12.18 -10.69 -6.92
C ALA A 61 -12.51 -9.67 -8.04
N ALA A 62 -11.92 -9.84 -9.23
CA ALA A 62 -12.20 -8.97 -10.37
C ALA A 62 -13.65 -9.08 -10.87
N ALA A 63 -14.27 -10.24 -10.70
CA ALA A 63 -15.68 -10.48 -11.04
C ALA A 63 -16.66 -9.82 -10.06
N VAL A 64 -16.20 -9.37 -8.88
CA VAL A 64 -17.05 -8.69 -7.87
C VAL A 64 -17.01 -7.18 -8.12
N PRO A 65 -18.13 -6.45 -8.04
CA PRO A 65 -18.14 -5.01 -8.25
C PRO A 65 -17.50 -4.23 -7.10
N PRO A 66 -17.10 -2.96 -7.32
CA PRO A 66 -16.67 -2.05 -6.26
C PRO A 66 -17.70 -1.95 -5.12
N GLY A 67 -17.20 -1.99 -3.88
CA GLY A 67 -18.06 -2.03 -2.68
C GLY A 67 -18.57 -3.43 -2.34
N CYS A 68 -18.11 -4.46 -3.09
CA CYS A 68 -18.30 -5.89 -2.77
C CYS A 68 -19.75 -6.28 -2.47
N ASP A 69 -20.73 -5.62 -3.14
CA ASP A 69 -22.17 -5.79 -2.89
C ASP A 69 -22.54 -5.70 -1.40
N GLY A 70 -21.88 -4.81 -0.67
CA GLY A 70 -22.10 -4.56 0.75
C GLY A 70 -21.27 -5.43 1.71
N VAL A 71 -20.43 -6.33 1.21
CA VAL A 71 -19.47 -7.03 2.07
C VAL A 71 -18.34 -6.08 2.43
N THR A 72 -18.08 -5.90 3.71
CA THR A 72 -17.01 -5.03 4.22
C THR A 72 -16.11 -5.78 5.19
N MET A 73 -14.88 -5.30 5.34
CA MET A 73 -13.92 -5.85 6.29
C MET A 73 -13.35 -4.75 7.19
N VAL A 74 -13.29 -5.03 8.51
CA VAL A 74 -12.47 -4.25 9.44
C VAL A 74 -11.13 -4.96 9.57
N PRO A 75 -10.02 -4.39 9.04
CA PRO A 75 -8.77 -5.12 8.93
C PRO A 75 -7.89 -5.04 10.20
N ASP A 76 -8.48 -5.19 11.39
CA ASP A 76 -7.79 -5.17 12.70
C ASP A 76 -7.60 -6.59 13.24
N PHE A 77 -6.82 -7.40 12.50
CA PHE A 77 -6.64 -8.83 12.76
C PHE A 77 -5.49 -9.15 13.75
N LEU A 78 -4.81 -8.15 14.29
CA LEU A 78 -3.83 -8.37 15.36
C LEU A 78 -4.55 -8.55 16.71
N ALA A 79 -4.09 -9.52 17.47
CA ALA A 79 -4.69 -9.87 18.77
C ALA A 79 -4.40 -8.83 19.89
N SER A 80 -3.84 -7.66 19.56
CA SER A 80 -3.49 -6.60 20.49
C SER A 80 -4.63 -5.59 20.64
N GLY A 81 -5.08 -5.38 21.87
CA GLY A 81 -6.12 -4.40 22.20
C GLY A 81 -7.56 -4.90 22.01
N ASP A 82 -8.50 -3.98 22.19
CA ASP A 82 -9.94 -4.27 22.14
C ASP A 82 -10.52 -4.32 20.71
N ARG A 83 -9.74 -3.85 19.73
CA ARG A 83 -10.15 -3.85 18.33
C ARG A 83 -9.90 -5.21 17.71
N LYS A 84 -10.93 -5.75 17.07
CA LYS A 84 -10.85 -7.04 16.38
C LYS A 84 -11.31 -6.88 14.94
N GLY A 85 -10.66 -7.62 14.05
CA GLY A 85 -11.07 -7.73 12.66
C GLY A 85 -12.46 -8.36 12.56
N SER A 86 -13.22 -7.93 11.56
CA SER A 86 -14.53 -8.51 11.26
C SER A 86 -14.81 -8.48 9.76
N ILE A 87 -15.68 -9.37 9.32
CA ILE A 87 -16.27 -9.37 7.99
C ILE A 87 -17.77 -9.20 8.16
N ASN A 88 -18.34 -8.19 7.54
CA ASN A 88 -19.75 -7.83 7.69
C ASN A 88 -20.45 -7.87 6.34
N GLY A 89 -21.79 -7.97 6.35
CA GLY A 89 -22.61 -7.93 5.14
C GLY A 89 -22.64 -9.24 4.36
N LEU A 90 -22.26 -10.36 4.96
CA LEU A 90 -22.36 -11.66 4.34
C LEU A 90 -23.83 -12.12 4.30
N VAL A 91 -24.30 -12.48 3.10
CA VAL A 91 -25.59 -13.11 2.86
C VAL A 91 -25.42 -14.27 1.90
N LEU A 92 -26.42 -15.13 1.76
CA LEU A 92 -26.41 -16.20 0.76
C LEU A 92 -26.15 -15.63 -0.63
N GLY A 93 -25.28 -16.29 -1.37
CA GLY A 93 -24.84 -15.82 -2.70
C GLY A 93 -23.56 -14.97 -2.69
N ARG A 94 -23.04 -14.54 -1.54
CA ARG A 94 -21.70 -13.93 -1.46
C ARG A 94 -20.65 -15.03 -1.49
N THR A 95 -19.63 -14.83 -2.31
CA THR A 95 -18.55 -15.78 -2.55
C THR A 95 -17.28 -15.39 -1.78
N ARG A 96 -16.29 -16.27 -1.75
CA ARG A 96 -14.95 -15.97 -1.23
C ARG A 96 -14.28 -14.81 -2.00
N GLY A 97 -14.63 -14.61 -3.30
CA GLY A 97 -14.18 -13.46 -4.09
C GLY A 97 -14.63 -12.13 -3.48
N HIS A 98 -15.86 -12.06 -2.91
CA HIS A 98 -16.32 -10.88 -2.18
C HIS A 98 -15.48 -10.62 -0.93
N ILE A 99 -15.14 -11.66 -0.16
CA ILE A 99 -14.31 -11.54 1.05
C ILE A 99 -12.92 -11.03 0.68
N TYR A 100 -12.31 -11.61 -0.36
CA TYR A 100 -10.98 -11.21 -0.80
C TYR A 100 -10.94 -9.78 -1.34
N ARG A 101 -11.93 -9.40 -2.17
CA ARG A 101 -12.06 -8.03 -2.64
C ARG A 101 -12.29 -7.06 -1.48
N ALA A 102 -13.17 -7.38 -0.53
CA ALA A 102 -13.42 -6.55 0.65
C ALA A 102 -12.14 -6.35 1.50
N ALA A 103 -11.28 -7.37 1.61
CA ALA A 103 -9.99 -7.23 2.25
C ALA A 103 -9.08 -6.23 1.52
N MET A 104 -8.98 -6.35 0.18
CA MET A 104 -8.18 -5.42 -0.63
C MET A 104 -8.72 -3.98 -0.56
N GLU A 105 -10.04 -3.80 -0.62
CA GLU A 105 -10.68 -2.49 -0.49
C GLU A 105 -10.42 -1.87 0.90
N ALA A 106 -10.65 -2.62 1.98
CA ALA A 106 -10.42 -2.16 3.35
C ALA A 106 -8.97 -1.73 3.59
N LEU A 107 -8.01 -2.53 3.12
CA LEU A 107 -6.59 -2.21 3.19
C LEU A 107 -6.23 -0.96 2.36
N THR A 108 -6.90 -0.76 1.23
CA THR A 108 -6.66 0.41 0.37
C THR A 108 -7.26 1.69 0.99
N TRP A 109 -8.44 1.61 1.62
CA TRP A 109 -9.01 2.72 2.37
C TRP A 109 -8.14 3.09 3.58
N ARG A 110 -7.59 2.10 4.28
CA ARG A 110 -6.62 2.33 5.35
C ARG A 110 -5.36 3.01 4.81
N LEU A 111 -4.81 2.56 3.68
CA LEU A 111 -3.70 3.22 3.00
C LEU A 111 -4.02 4.70 2.70
N LYS A 112 -5.21 4.98 2.15
CA LYS A 112 -5.64 6.36 1.85
C LYS A 112 -5.68 7.23 3.11
N SER A 113 -6.25 6.72 4.19
CA SER A 113 -6.30 7.43 5.48
C SER A 113 -4.88 7.71 6.03
N ARG A 114 -4.01 6.70 6.00
CA ARG A 114 -2.62 6.84 6.45
C ARG A 114 -1.81 7.79 5.57
N LEU A 115 -2.04 7.79 4.27
CA LEU A 115 -1.39 8.71 3.34
C LEU A 115 -1.81 10.16 3.62
N ARG A 116 -3.09 10.43 3.83
CA ARG A 116 -3.58 11.76 4.23
C ARG A 116 -2.93 12.24 5.53
N ARG A 117 -2.73 11.31 6.49
CA ARG A 117 -2.02 11.64 7.74
C ARG A 117 -0.57 12.01 7.46
N LEU A 118 0.15 11.24 6.65
CA LEU A 118 1.52 11.55 6.25
C LEU A 118 1.63 12.89 5.50
N GLU A 119 0.69 13.20 4.62
CA GLU A 119 0.61 14.47 3.92
C GLU A 119 0.44 15.64 4.89
N SER A 120 -0.45 15.49 5.89
CA SER A 120 -0.69 16.50 6.92
C SER A 120 0.54 16.74 7.79
N VAL A 121 1.18 15.67 8.26
CA VAL A 121 2.38 15.74 9.11
C VAL A 121 3.58 16.25 8.34
N GLY A 122 3.75 15.79 7.10
CA GLY A 122 4.90 16.11 6.26
C GLY A 122 4.78 17.41 5.49
N GLY A 123 3.59 18.07 5.49
CA GLY A 123 3.37 19.31 4.75
C GLY A 123 3.52 19.17 3.23
N PHE A 124 3.25 17.98 2.67
CA PHE A 124 3.32 17.71 1.24
C PHE A 124 1.98 17.20 0.70
N LYS A 125 1.87 17.13 -0.62
CA LYS A 125 0.76 16.47 -1.30
C LYS A 125 1.30 15.39 -2.23
N SER A 126 0.71 14.20 -2.15
CA SER A 126 1.12 13.07 -2.98
C SER A 126 0.64 13.27 -4.42
N GLU A 127 1.55 13.15 -5.37
CA GLU A 127 1.25 13.18 -6.80
C GLU A 127 1.16 11.77 -7.39
N PHE A 128 1.82 10.81 -6.78
CA PHE A 128 1.80 9.39 -7.15
C PHE A 128 2.26 8.52 -5.98
N LEU A 129 1.90 7.24 -6.04
CA LEU A 129 2.38 6.22 -5.12
C LEU A 129 3.33 5.27 -5.84
N ILE A 130 4.47 4.96 -5.24
CA ILE A 130 5.33 3.87 -5.72
C ILE A 130 5.09 2.63 -4.85
N LEU A 131 4.74 1.52 -5.51
CA LEU A 131 4.60 0.22 -4.86
C LEU A 131 5.82 -0.64 -5.15
N VAL A 132 6.28 -1.32 -4.11
CA VAL A 132 7.35 -2.32 -4.15
C VAL A 132 6.95 -3.57 -3.37
N GLY A 133 7.63 -4.67 -3.63
CA GLY A 133 7.40 -5.95 -2.93
C GLY A 133 6.23 -6.77 -3.48
N GLY A 134 5.89 -7.85 -2.79
CA GLY A 134 4.94 -8.87 -3.27
C GLY A 134 3.55 -8.35 -3.59
N GLY A 135 2.99 -7.49 -2.74
CA GLY A 135 1.65 -6.91 -2.95
C GLY A 135 1.52 -5.98 -4.16
N ALA A 136 2.65 -5.55 -4.74
CA ALA A 136 2.66 -4.76 -5.98
C ALA A 136 2.44 -5.62 -7.23
N ARG A 137 2.63 -6.94 -7.15
CA ARG A 137 2.44 -7.87 -8.27
C ARG A 137 0.96 -8.11 -8.58
N ASN A 138 0.07 -7.91 -7.61
CA ASN A 138 -1.37 -8.04 -7.79
C ASN A 138 -1.92 -6.87 -8.62
N ARG A 139 -2.24 -7.13 -9.89
CA ARG A 139 -2.70 -6.11 -10.84
C ARG A 139 -4.09 -5.58 -10.49
N VAL A 140 -4.99 -6.45 -10.03
CA VAL A 140 -6.36 -6.08 -9.64
C VAL A 140 -6.31 -5.11 -8.46
N TRP A 141 -5.54 -5.45 -7.44
CA TRP A 141 -5.38 -4.59 -6.26
C TRP A 141 -4.62 -3.29 -6.57
N THR A 142 -3.64 -3.34 -7.48
CA THR A 142 -2.90 -2.14 -7.89
C THR A 142 -3.79 -1.16 -8.65
N GLN A 143 -4.64 -1.63 -9.56
CA GLN A 143 -5.63 -0.78 -10.22
C GLN A 143 -6.64 -0.22 -9.20
N MET A 144 -7.15 -1.04 -8.29
CA MET A 144 -8.03 -0.61 -7.21
C MET A 144 -7.41 0.51 -6.35
N ARG A 145 -6.11 0.42 -6.07
CA ARG A 145 -5.39 1.49 -5.37
C ARG A 145 -5.39 2.80 -6.15
N ALA A 146 -5.14 2.75 -7.46
CA ALA A 146 -5.20 3.94 -8.30
C ALA A 146 -6.61 4.57 -8.29
N ASP A 147 -7.65 3.74 -8.41
CA ASP A 147 -9.04 4.18 -8.43
C ASP A 147 -9.48 4.81 -7.10
N ILE A 148 -9.16 4.18 -5.97
CA ILE A 148 -9.51 4.68 -4.63
C ILE A 148 -8.70 5.90 -4.23
N LEU A 149 -7.41 5.92 -4.55
CA LEU A 149 -6.51 7.04 -4.22
C LEU A 149 -6.72 8.24 -5.12
N ARG A 150 -7.19 8.03 -6.37
CA ARG A 150 -7.47 9.06 -7.40
C ARG A 150 -6.22 9.76 -7.89
N PHE A 151 -5.10 9.02 -7.94
CA PHE A 151 -3.84 9.46 -8.54
C PHE A 151 -3.02 8.25 -9.03
N PRO A 152 -1.97 8.50 -9.85
CA PRO A 152 -1.18 7.41 -10.43
C PRO A 152 -0.51 6.52 -9.39
N VAL A 153 -0.58 5.21 -9.60
CA VAL A 153 0.17 4.21 -8.84
C VAL A 153 1.24 3.59 -9.75
N LYS A 154 2.50 3.72 -9.37
CA LYS A 154 3.66 3.21 -10.09
C LYS A 154 4.17 1.95 -9.42
N VAL A 155 4.34 0.89 -10.18
CA VAL A 155 4.93 -0.37 -9.70
C VAL A 155 6.33 -0.48 -10.25
N SER A 156 7.32 -0.63 -9.37
CA SER A 156 8.69 -0.89 -9.78
C SER A 156 8.79 -2.24 -10.50
N GLU A 157 9.45 -2.28 -11.64
CA GLU A 157 9.72 -3.53 -12.36
C GLU A 157 10.88 -4.31 -11.78
N VAL A 158 11.55 -3.74 -10.77
CA VAL A 158 12.61 -4.42 -10.01
C VAL A 158 11.99 -5.26 -8.90
N SER A 159 12.22 -6.57 -8.92
CA SER A 159 11.67 -7.52 -7.94
C SER A 159 12.23 -7.29 -6.53
N GLU A 160 13.54 -7.04 -6.42
CA GLU A 160 14.28 -6.95 -5.15
C GLU A 160 14.64 -5.48 -4.84
N SER A 161 13.63 -4.63 -4.68
CA SER A 161 13.82 -3.18 -4.46
C SER A 161 14.63 -2.84 -3.22
N THR A 162 14.57 -3.66 -2.16
CA THR A 162 15.36 -3.47 -0.94
C THR A 162 16.85 -3.71 -1.19
N VAL A 163 17.17 -4.79 -1.89
CA VAL A 163 18.57 -5.12 -2.27
C VAL A 163 19.11 -4.03 -3.20
N LEU A 164 18.29 -3.60 -4.18
CA LEU A 164 18.66 -2.52 -5.09
C LEU A 164 18.98 -1.22 -4.31
N GLY A 165 18.11 -0.85 -3.36
CA GLY A 165 18.35 0.33 -2.50
C GLY A 165 19.67 0.21 -1.71
N ALA A 166 19.91 -0.92 -1.07
CA ALA A 166 21.17 -1.17 -0.35
C ALA A 166 22.40 -1.06 -1.29
N SER A 167 22.27 -1.58 -2.51
CA SER A 167 23.34 -1.50 -3.52
C SER A 167 23.69 -0.06 -3.91
N MET A 168 22.68 0.83 -4.00
CA MET A 168 22.94 2.25 -4.32
C MET A 168 23.84 2.91 -3.25
N PHE A 169 23.54 2.64 -1.97
CA PHE A 169 24.38 3.15 -0.86
C PHE A 169 25.75 2.50 -0.85
N ALA A 170 25.85 1.20 -1.10
CA ALA A 170 27.13 0.49 -1.16
C ALA A 170 28.04 1.05 -2.27
N PHE A 171 27.50 1.27 -3.46
CA PHE A 171 28.27 1.84 -4.58
C PHE A 171 28.68 3.30 -4.32
N ALA A 172 27.83 4.10 -3.67
CA ALA A 172 28.22 5.44 -3.25
C ALA A 172 29.32 5.41 -2.17
N GLY A 173 29.19 4.53 -1.17
CA GLY A 173 30.21 4.35 -0.13
C GLY A 173 31.55 3.83 -0.67
N ALA A 174 31.53 3.02 -1.71
CA ALA A 174 32.72 2.54 -2.40
C ALA A 174 33.33 3.56 -3.40
N GLY A 175 32.72 4.74 -3.56
CA GLY A 175 33.18 5.79 -4.47
C GLY A 175 32.93 5.50 -5.95
N VAL A 176 32.13 4.50 -6.30
CA VAL A 176 31.75 4.20 -7.70
C VAL A 176 30.82 5.28 -8.25
N TYR A 177 29.91 5.76 -7.42
CA TYR A 177 29.09 6.94 -7.67
C TYR A 177 29.26 7.94 -6.53
N SER A 178 29.12 9.24 -6.84
CA SER A 178 29.29 10.28 -5.82
C SER A 178 28.13 10.33 -4.82
N THR A 179 26.94 9.88 -5.23
CA THR A 179 25.74 9.83 -4.39
C THR A 179 24.86 8.63 -4.71
N PRO A 180 23.98 8.19 -3.78
CA PRO A 180 22.99 7.15 -4.05
C PRO A 180 22.03 7.51 -5.20
N GLU A 181 21.75 8.80 -5.41
CA GLU A 181 20.88 9.30 -6.50
C GLU A 181 21.55 9.09 -7.87
N GLN A 182 22.86 9.29 -7.98
CA GLN A 182 23.59 8.99 -9.21
C GLN A 182 23.59 7.49 -9.51
N ALA A 183 23.79 6.65 -8.49
CA ALA A 183 23.65 5.21 -8.62
C ALA A 183 22.25 4.82 -9.10
N ARG A 184 21.20 5.41 -8.51
CA ARG A 184 19.81 5.18 -8.91
C ARG A 184 19.56 5.55 -10.37
N ALA A 185 20.07 6.68 -10.82
CA ALA A 185 19.95 7.13 -12.22
C ALA A 185 20.63 6.15 -13.18
N ALA A 186 21.82 5.65 -12.81
CA ALA A 186 22.58 4.69 -13.62
C ALA A 186 21.91 3.31 -13.71
N PHE A 187 21.15 2.89 -12.70
CA PHE A 187 20.41 1.62 -12.72
C PHE A 187 19.17 1.61 -13.60
N GLY A 188 18.72 2.76 -14.10
CA GLY A 188 17.64 2.84 -15.08
C GLY A 188 16.33 2.20 -14.61
N ILE A 189 15.90 2.46 -13.37
CA ILE A 189 14.71 1.85 -12.80
C ILE A 189 13.48 2.23 -13.59
N THR A 190 12.77 1.23 -14.09
CA THR A 190 11.51 1.40 -14.83
C THR A 190 10.30 1.14 -13.95
N TYR A 191 9.17 1.74 -14.34
CA TYR A 191 7.91 1.65 -13.62
C TYR A 191 6.76 1.39 -14.57
N ARG A 192 5.90 0.46 -14.19
CA ARG A 192 4.57 0.35 -14.78
C ARG A 192 3.61 1.26 -14.07
N THR A 193 2.91 2.15 -14.78
CA THR A 193 1.99 3.11 -14.18
C THR A 193 0.54 2.67 -14.38
N TYR A 194 -0.23 2.70 -13.29
CA TYR A 194 -1.67 2.50 -13.26
C TYR A 194 -2.33 3.86 -12.98
N MET A 195 -3.11 4.33 -13.94
CA MET A 195 -3.90 5.55 -13.79
C MET A 195 -5.26 5.23 -13.17
N PRO A 196 -5.92 6.18 -12.46
CA PRO A 196 -7.33 6.03 -12.10
C PRO A 196 -8.16 5.64 -13.33
N GLY A 197 -9.00 4.62 -13.18
CA GLY A 197 -9.72 4.00 -14.28
C GLY A 197 -11.25 4.08 -14.10
N SER A 198 -11.97 3.21 -14.77
CA SER A 198 -13.43 3.23 -14.83
C SER A 198 -14.14 2.98 -13.48
N GLN A 199 -13.46 2.39 -12.50
CA GLN A 199 -14.03 2.13 -11.17
C GLN A 199 -13.87 3.31 -10.19
N GLU A 200 -13.13 4.36 -10.55
CA GLU A 200 -12.94 5.55 -9.70
C GLU A 200 -14.26 6.16 -9.25
N ALA A 201 -15.19 6.38 -10.19
CA ALA A 201 -16.50 6.97 -9.90
C ALA A 201 -17.36 6.08 -8.98
N ALA A 202 -17.23 4.75 -9.09
CA ALA A 202 -17.93 3.83 -8.22
C ALA A 202 -17.44 3.93 -6.76
N TYR A 203 -16.13 4.13 -6.57
CA TYR A 203 -15.54 4.29 -5.24
C TYR A 203 -15.84 5.65 -4.60
N GLU A 204 -16.25 6.66 -5.37
CA GLU A 204 -16.62 7.96 -4.81
C GLU A 204 -17.75 7.87 -3.78
N LYS A 205 -18.70 6.98 -4.00
CA LYS A 205 -19.85 6.75 -3.12
C LYS A 205 -19.46 6.22 -1.73
N PHE A 206 -18.27 5.64 -1.60
CA PHE A 206 -17.75 5.07 -0.36
C PHE A 206 -16.71 5.98 0.32
N ASN A 207 -16.49 7.19 -0.21
CA ASN A 207 -15.48 8.14 0.29
C ASN A 207 -16.08 9.06 1.38
N GLN A 208 -16.76 8.47 2.36
CA GLN A 208 -17.31 9.18 3.51
C GLN A 208 -16.38 9.14 4.72
#